data_d77d3975b8891f040dfd5a71e267fd23
#
_entry.id   d77d3975b8891f040dfd5a71e267fd23
#
_cell.length_a   1.000
_cell.length_b   1.000
_cell.length_c   1.000
_cell.angle_alpha   90.00
_cell.angle_beta   90.00
_cell.angle_gamma   90.00
#
_symmetry.space_group_name_H-M   'P 1'
#
loop_
_entity.id
_entity.type
_entity.pdbx_description
1 polymer ?
#
loop_
_entity_poly.entity_id
_entity_poly.type
_entity_poly.pdbx_seq_one_letter_code
_entity_poly.pdbx_strand_id
1 'polypeptide(L)'
;MIRPSADVKGIVNIPCETFSGSIDSNTDVMQAVAGCDIVIHAACITEQWGVSFAAYERANFTATQYITAACMAHHVEKFIYVSTANTIGPGSKNNPGNELNGFTLFNANSGYINSKYLAQQYVLEQVAARKLPGIVVNPTFMIGPNDVKPSSGQLILYGLQHRLLFYPPGGKNFVHIRDVCQGIIRAIERGRTGDCYLLAGQNLSYGEFFRLLKRISGKRQLMVKIPAFVLKAAGIIGSLAGTGSKLNYSTAYMLCLDNYYTGKKSERELQLRYTPVEAAISGALDWFKENNYF
;
A
#
# COMPACT_ATOMS: atom_id res chain seq x y z
N MET A 1 0.40 -9.96 -16.06
CA MET A 1 -1.04 -10.11 -16.37
C MET A 1 -1.72 -8.75 -16.25
N ILE A 2 -2.53 -8.38 -17.23
CA ILE A 2 -3.28 -7.12 -17.29
C ILE A 2 -4.75 -7.40 -17.60
N ARG A 3 -5.67 -6.61 -17.02
CA ARG A 3 -7.09 -6.70 -17.39
C ARG A 3 -7.30 -6.18 -18.82
N PRO A 4 -8.25 -6.72 -19.62
CA PRO A 4 -8.52 -6.23 -20.98
C PRO A 4 -8.82 -4.73 -21.07
N SER A 5 -9.41 -4.15 -20.00
CA SER A 5 -9.72 -2.72 -19.89
C SER A 5 -8.68 -1.89 -19.12
N ALA A 6 -7.47 -2.43 -18.89
CA ALA A 6 -6.45 -1.73 -18.12
C ALA A 6 -5.85 -0.57 -18.91
N ASP A 7 -5.61 0.56 -18.23
CA ASP A 7 -4.75 1.62 -18.75
C ASP A 7 -3.29 1.15 -18.67
N VAL A 8 -2.69 0.94 -19.82
CA VAL A 8 -1.33 0.41 -19.96
C VAL A 8 -0.25 1.50 -20.07
N LYS A 9 -0.61 2.78 -19.95
CA LYS A 9 0.34 3.90 -20.07
C LYS A 9 1.61 3.73 -19.23
N GLY A 10 1.46 3.14 -18.03
CA GLY A 10 2.60 2.93 -17.13
C GLY A 10 3.58 1.84 -17.58
N ILE A 11 3.25 1.02 -18.56
CA ILE A 11 4.08 -0.11 -19.01
C ILE A 11 4.41 -0.11 -20.51
N VAL A 12 3.88 0.84 -21.30
CA VAL A 12 4.06 0.90 -22.77
C VAL A 12 5.53 0.86 -23.20
N ASN A 13 6.42 1.47 -22.42
CA ASN A 13 7.84 1.55 -22.75
C ASN A 13 8.70 0.51 -21.99
N ILE A 14 8.06 -0.46 -21.33
CA ILE A 14 8.78 -1.52 -20.61
C ILE A 14 8.81 -2.77 -21.50
N PRO A 15 9.99 -3.30 -21.83
CA PRO A 15 10.10 -4.53 -22.62
C PRO A 15 9.64 -5.73 -21.76
N CYS A 16 8.35 -6.06 -21.84
CA CYS A 16 7.75 -7.18 -21.12
C CYS A 16 6.64 -7.82 -21.95
N GLU A 17 6.45 -9.11 -21.78
CA GLU A 17 5.30 -9.81 -22.29
C GLU A 17 4.05 -9.48 -21.46
N THR A 18 2.92 -9.33 -22.12
CA THR A 18 1.65 -9.08 -21.45
C THR A 18 0.69 -10.22 -21.66
N PHE A 19 0.13 -10.74 -20.57
CA PHE A 19 -0.98 -11.69 -20.60
C PHE A 19 -2.29 -10.94 -20.31
N SER A 20 -3.23 -10.96 -21.25
CA SER A 20 -4.54 -10.32 -21.07
C SER A 20 -5.51 -11.30 -20.40
N GLY A 21 -6.01 -10.98 -19.21
CA GLY A 21 -6.89 -11.85 -18.45
C GLY A 21 -7.34 -11.22 -17.13
N SER A 22 -8.16 -11.93 -16.36
CA SER A 22 -8.68 -11.48 -15.06
C SER A 22 -8.13 -12.30 -13.91
N ILE A 23 -7.70 -11.61 -12.82
CA ILE A 23 -7.32 -12.30 -11.58
C ILE A 23 -8.51 -12.98 -10.88
N ASP A 24 -9.74 -12.62 -11.26
CA ASP A 24 -10.97 -13.25 -10.78
C ASP A 24 -11.30 -14.56 -11.53
N SER A 25 -10.55 -14.90 -12.59
CA SER A 25 -10.67 -16.13 -13.38
C SER A 25 -9.55 -17.09 -13.00
N ASN A 26 -9.90 -18.22 -12.39
CA ASN A 26 -8.93 -19.26 -12.06
C ASN A 26 -8.20 -19.79 -13.31
N THR A 27 -8.92 -19.94 -14.43
CA THR A 27 -8.34 -20.40 -15.70
C THR A 27 -7.29 -19.42 -16.22
N ASP A 28 -7.60 -18.11 -16.23
CA ASP A 28 -6.65 -17.09 -16.70
C ASP A 28 -5.41 -17.04 -15.81
N VAL A 29 -5.62 -17.15 -14.48
CA VAL A 29 -4.52 -17.17 -13.52
C VAL A 29 -3.62 -18.38 -13.71
N MET A 30 -4.19 -19.57 -13.90
CA MET A 30 -3.43 -20.80 -14.18
C MET A 30 -2.58 -20.66 -15.45
N GLN A 31 -3.15 -20.10 -16.52
CA GLN A 31 -2.42 -19.86 -17.78
C GLN A 31 -1.34 -18.80 -17.63
N ALA A 32 -1.62 -17.71 -16.89
CA ALA A 32 -0.65 -16.62 -16.69
C ALA A 32 0.55 -17.01 -15.84
N VAL A 33 0.39 -17.99 -14.94
CA VAL A 33 1.47 -18.47 -14.04
C VAL A 33 2.28 -19.61 -14.70
N ALA A 34 1.73 -20.28 -15.70
CA ALA A 34 2.42 -21.38 -16.38
C ALA A 34 3.78 -20.91 -16.95
N GLY A 35 4.84 -21.63 -16.59
CA GLY A 35 6.21 -21.35 -17.02
C GLY A 35 6.89 -20.19 -16.30
N CYS A 36 6.30 -19.65 -15.23
CA CYS A 36 6.94 -18.65 -14.39
C CYS A 36 7.75 -19.29 -13.27
N ASP A 37 9.03 -18.94 -13.12
CA ASP A 37 9.86 -19.33 -11.98
C ASP A 37 9.52 -18.50 -10.73
N ILE A 38 9.18 -17.22 -10.92
CA ILE A 38 8.90 -16.25 -9.85
C ILE A 38 7.57 -15.55 -10.12
N VAL A 39 6.73 -15.48 -9.11
CA VAL A 39 5.46 -14.74 -9.19
C VAL A 39 5.42 -13.63 -8.16
N ILE A 40 5.16 -12.40 -8.59
CA ILE A 40 4.92 -11.23 -7.73
C ILE A 40 3.44 -10.87 -7.80
N HIS A 41 2.72 -11.05 -6.71
CA HIS A 41 1.31 -10.68 -6.62
C HIS A 41 1.14 -9.32 -5.97
N ALA A 42 1.03 -8.27 -6.78
CA ALA A 42 0.80 -6.89 -6.32
C ALA A 42 -0.62 -6.38 -6.65
N ALA A 43 -1.41 -7.15 -7.42
CA ALA A 43 -2.75 -6.74 -7.82
C ALA A 43 -3.72 -6.75 -6.63
N CYS A 44 -4.45 -5.65 -6.43
CA CYS A 44 -5.51 -5.55 -5.42
C CYS A 44 -6.41 -4.34 -5.71
N ILE A 45 -7.60 -4.31 -5.11
CA ILE A 45 -8.42 -3.10 -5.00
C ILE A 45 -7.91 -2.31 -3.80
N THR A 46 -7.49 -1.07 -4.00
CA THR A 46 -6.92 -0.18 -2.97
C THR A 46 -7.85 0.98 -2.59
N GLU A 47 -8.86 1.26 -3.39
CA GLU A 47 -9.89 2.27 -3.12
C GLU A 47 -10.53 2.02 -1.75
N GLN A 48 -10.70 3.08 -0.96
CA GLN A 48 -11.18 2.98 0.45
C GLN A 48 -12.67 3.34 0.61
N TRP A 49 -13.34 3.70 -0.48
CA TRP A 49 -14.75 4.12 -0.49
C TRP A 49 -15.44 3.66 -1.78
N GLY A 50 -16.75 3.50 -1.71
CA GLY A 50 -17.56 3.12 -2.87
C GLY A 50 -17.39 1.66 -3.32
N VAL A 51 -16.69 0.84 -2.56
CA VAL A 51 -16.42 -0.57 -2.87
C VAL A 51 -17.13 -1.46 -1.85
N SER A 52 -17.86 -2.46 -2.32
CA SER A 52 -18.48 -3.45 -1.45
C SER A 52 -17.46 -4.43 -0.87
N PHE A 53 -17.75 -5.00 0.31
CA PHE A 53 -16.87 -6.00 0.90
C PHE A 53 -16.67 -7.21 -0.03
N ALA A 54 -17.75 -7.67 -0.71
CA ALA A 54 -17.67 -8.75 -1.68
C ALA A 54 -16.73 -8.48 -2.86
N ALA A 55 -16.58 -7.20 -3.27
CA ALA A 55 -15.62 -6.84 -4.32
C ALA A 55 -14.17 -6.92 -3.79
N TYR A 56 -13.92 -6.46 -2.55
CA TYR A 56 -12.60 -6.65 -1.92
C TYR A 56 -12.29 -8.14 -1.71
N GLU A 57 -13.25 -8.92 -1.25
CA GLU A 57 -13.08 -10.36 -1.04
C GLU A 57 -12.68 -11.07 -2.34
N ARG A 58 -13.39 -10.82 -3.45
CA ARG A 58 -13.02 -11.39 -4.75
C ARG A 58 -11.63 -10.98 -5.19
N ALA A 59 -11.36 -9.67 -5.26
CA ALA A 59 -10.13 -9.18 -5.88
C ALA A 59 -8.89 -9.29 -4.99
N ASN A 60 -9.03 -9.23 -3.66
CA ASN A 60 -7.90 -9.23 -2.74
C ASN A 60 -7.69 -10.58 -2.06
N PHE A 61 -8.75 -11.37 -1.80
CA PHE A 61 -8.66 -12.64 -1.11
C PHE A 61 -8.78 -13.83 -2.08
N THR A 62 -9.91 -13.96 -2.80
CA THR A 62 -10.14 -15.10 -3.70
C THR A 62 -9.11 -15.13 -4.83
N ALA A 63 -8.78 -13.97 -5.43
CA ALA A 63 -7.72 -13.90 -6.43
C ALA A 63 -6.36 -14.36 -5.87
N THR A 64 -6.05 -14.03 -4.60
CA THR A 64 -4.83 -14.55 -3.94
C THR A 64 -4.87 -16.06 -3.80
N GLN A 65 -6.04 -16.66 -3.50
CA GLN A 65 -6.19 -18.12 -3.47
C GLN A 65 -5.92 -18.76 -4.84
N TYR A 66 -6.46 -18.19 -5.92
CA TYR A 66 -6.20 -18.69 -7.27
C TYR A 66 -4.73 -18.61 -7.65
N ILE A 67 -4.08 -17.47 -7.37
CA ILE A 67 -2.66 -17.27 -7.70
C ILE A 67 -1.78 -18.22 -6.88
N THR A 68 -2.04 -18.41 -5.59
CA THR A 68 -1.28 -19.36 -4.76
C THR A 68 -1.47 -20.80 -5.22
N ALA A 69 -2.71 -21.18 -5.60
CA ALA A 69 -2.99 -22.51 -6.15
C ALA A 69 -2.24 -22.73 -7.47
N ALA A 70 -2.22 -21.73 -8.36
CA ALA A 70 -1.46 -21.79 -9.61
C ALA A 70 0.05 -21.90 -9.39
N CYS A 71 0.59 -21.13 -8.42
CA CYS A 71 2.02 -21.22 -8.05
C CYS A 71 2.39 -22.62 -7.56
N MET A 72 1.54 -23.25 -6.74
CA MET A 72 1.76 -24.61 -6.29
C MET A 72 1.67 -25.64 -7.43
N ALA A 73 0.67 -25.51 -8.31
CA ALA A 73 0.46 -26.42 -9.44
C ALA A 73 1.61 -26.35 -10.47
N HIS A 74 2.19 -25.19 -10.69
CA HIS A 74 3.28 -24.96 -11.63
C HIS A 74 4.68 -24.98 -10.97
N HIS A 75 4.77 -25.37 -9.70
CA HIS A 75 6.04 -25.48 -8.96
C HIS A 75 6.89 -24.21 -9.02
N VAL A 76 6.25 -23.03 -8.86
CA VAL A 76 6.92 -21.73 -8.82
C VAL A 76 7.99 -21.72 -7.74
N GLU A 77 9.21 -21.29 -8.07
CA GLU A 77 10.35 -21.30 -7.13
C GLU A 77 10.21 -20.26 -6.02
N LYS A 78 9.62 -19.10 -6.33
CA LYS A 78 9.36 -18.02 -5.34
C LYS A 78 8.05 -17.28 -5.61
N PHE A 79 7.30 -17.09 -4.56
CA PHE A 79 6.08 -16.28 -4.56
C PHE A 79 6.24 -15.07 -3.64
N ILE A 80 6.13 -13.86 -4.19
CA ILE A 80 6.16 -12.62 -3.41
C ILE A 80 4.75 -12.04 -3.32
N TYR A 81 4.19 -12.03 -2.12
CA TYR A 81 2.91 -11.39 -1.86
C TYR A 81 3.12 -9.95 -1.38
N VAL A 82 2.69 -8.99 -2.19
CA VAL A 82 2.69 -7.56 -1.81
C VAL A 82 1.43 -7.28 -0.99
N SER A 83 1.60 -7.28 0.32
CA SER A 83 0.57 -6.96 1.30
C SER A 83 0.54 -5.46 1.61
N THR A 84 0.35 -5.09 2.84
CA THR A 84 0.39 -3.70 3.35
C THR A 84 0.82 -3.69 4.80
N ALA A 85 1.47 -2.64 5.26
CA ALA A 85 1.79 -2.47 6.67
C ALA A 85 0.54 -2.44 7.57
N ASN A 86 -0.63 -2.09 7.02
CA ASN A 86 -1.90 -2.07 7.76
C ASN A 86 -2.37 -3.46 8.23
N THR A 87 -1.75 -4.55 7.77
CA THR A 87 -1.99 -5.92 8.29
C THR A 87 -1.16 -6.23 9.53
N ILE A 88 -0.34 -5.29 9.96
CA ILE A 88 0.52 -5.34 11.14
C ILE A 88 0.11 -4.19 12.06
N GLY A 89 0.13 -4.41 13.36
CA GLY A 89 -0.20 -3.37 14.34
C GLY A 89 0.80 -2.20 14.29
N PRO A 90 0.34 -0.95 14.09
CA PRO A 90 1.22 0.21 14.15
C PRO A 90 1.71 0.47 15.57
N GLY A 91 2.76 1.25 15.68
CA GLY A 91 3.28 1.75 16.95
C GLY A 91 3.29 3.26 17.04
N SER A 92 3.84 3.78 18.13
CA SER A 92 4.08 5.21 18.33
C SER A 92 5.40 5.64 17.67
N LYS A 93 5.68 6.95 17.67
CA LYS A 93 6.92 7.48 17.11
C LYS A 93 8.17 6.96 17.85
N ASN A 94 8.05 6.78 19.17
CA ASN A 94 9.14 6.29 20.01
C ASN A 94 9.26 4.75 20.06
N ASN A 95 8.17 4.05 19.75
CA ASN A 95 8.12 2.60 19.68
C ASN A 95 7.31 2.19 18.43
N PRO A 96 7.91 2.29 17.23
CA PRO A 96 7.21 1.99 15.98
C PRO A 96 6.92 0.49 15.86
N GLY A 97 5.79 0.18 15.21
CA GLY A 97 5.39 -1.20 14.93
C GLY A 97 6.41 -1.94 14.07
N ASN A 98 6.52 -3.23 14.28
CA ASN A 98 7.39 -4.14 13.53
C ASN A 98 6.64 -5.44 13.18
N GLU A 99 7.30 -6.35 12.49
CA GLU A 99 6.70 -7.59 11.97
C GLU A 99 6.19 -8.54 13.07
N LEU A 100 6.57 -8.34 14.33
CA LEU A 100 6.10 -9.12 15.48
C LEU A 100 4.79 -8.58 16.08
N ASN A 101 4.38 -7.39 15.66
CA ASN A 101 3.14 -6.79 16.14
C ASN A 101 1.93 -7.53 15.52
N GLY A 102 1.02 -7.99 16.36
CA GLY A 102 -0.26 -8.56 15.91
C GLY A 102 -1.14 -7.53 15.20
N PHE A 103 -2.09 -7.99 14.41
CA PHE A 103 -3.08 -7.13 13.77
C PHE A 103 -3.99 -6.45 14.80
N THR A 104 -4.09 -5.13 14.76
CA THR A 104 -4.86 -4.32 15.74
C THR A 104 -5.86 -3.36 15.09
N LEU A 105 -5.95 -3.33 13.75
CA LEU A 105 -6.78 -2.37 13.03
C LEU A 105 -8.22 -2.85 12.76
N PHE A 106 -8.73 -3.81 13.53
CA PHE A 106 -10.13 -4.26 13.44
C PHE A 106 -11.14 -3.09 13.58
N ASN A 107 -10.87 -2.16 14.50
CA ASN A 107 -11.71 -1.00 14.75
C ASN A 107 -11.76 0.01 13.61
N ALA A 108 -10.82 -0.09 12.65
CA ALA A 108 -10.87 0.72 11.44
C ALA A 108 -12.07 0.37 10.55
N ASN A 109 -12.60 -0.84 10.66
CA ASN A 109 -13.71 -1.37 9.87
C ASN A 109 -13.54 -1.11 8.36
N SER A 110 -12.33 -1.35 7.86
CA SER A 110 -11.95 -1.13 6.46
C SER A 110 -12.00 -2.43 5.68
N GLY A 111 -12.86 -2.51 4.66
CA GLY A 111 -12.94 -3.69 3.78
C GLY A 111 -11.61 -3.99 3.10
N TYR A 112 -10.88 -2.95 2.69
CA TYR A 112 -9.53 -3.08 2.14
C TYR A 112 -8.57 -3.74 3.15
N ILE A 113 -8.45 -3.18 4.36
CA ILE A 113 -7.50 -3.68 5.38
C ILE A 113 -7.84 -5.13 5.75
N ASN A 114 -9.13 -5.41 6.00
CA ASN A 114 -9.59 -6.73 6.39
C ASN A 114 -9.33 -7.78 5.29
N SER A 115 -9.63 -7.46 4.03
CA SER A 115 -9.38 -8.39 2.91
C SER A 115 -7.88 -8.65 2.70
N LYS A 116 -7.02 -7.64 2.86
CA LYS A 116 -5.56 -7.80 2.78
C LYS A 116 -5.02 -8.62 3.95
N TYR A 117 -5.58 -8.45 5.15
CA TYR A 117 -5.21 -9.25 6.31
C TYR A 117 -5.57 -10.73 6.09
N LEU A 118 -6.82 -11.03 5.68
CA LEU A 118 -7.24 -12.40 5.38
C LEU A 118 -6.35 -13.06 4.31
N ALA A 119 -6.05 -12.33 3.24
CA ALA A 119 -5.19 -12.84 2.18
C ALA A 119 -3.75 -13.11 2.67
N GLN A 120 -3.20 -12.22 3.51
CA GLN A 120 -1.89 -12.44 4.10
C GLN A 120 -1.87 -13.68 5.01
N GLN A 121 -2.88 -13.85 5.89
CA GLN A 121 -2.96 -15.03 6.73
C GLN A 121 -3.03 -16.31 5.90
N TYR A 122 -3.88 -16.33 4.86
CA TYR A 122 -3.98 -17.47 3.95
C TYR A 122 -2.63 -17.81 3.29
N VAL A 123 -1.90 -16.81 2.78
CA VAL A 123 -0.55 -17.03 2.20
C VAL A 123 0.38 -17.65 3.23
N LEU A 124 0.43 -17.12 4.45
CA LEU A 124 1.30 -17.64 5.51
C LEU A 124 0.91 -19.07 5.95
N GLU A 125 -0.38 -19.40 5.95
CA GLU A 125 -0.87 -20.77 6.20
C GLU A 125 -0.40 -21.74 5.10
N GLN A 126 -0.47 -21.35 3.80
CA GLN A 126 0.03 -22.20 2.73
C GLN A 126 1.56 -22.41 2.83
N VAL A 127 2.29 -21.38 3.26
CA VAL A 127 3.75 -21.50 3.52
C VAL A 127 4.02 -22.41 4.70
N ALA A 128 3.32 -22.24 5.82
CA ALA A 128 3.49 -23.09 7.01
C ALA A 128 3.18 -24.58 6.71
N ALA A 129 2.22 -24.84 5.84
CA ALA A 129 1.93 -26.17 5.32
C ALA A 129 2.99 -26.71 4.34
N ARG A 130 4.07 -25.97 4.08
CA ARG A 130 5.15 -26.28 3.11
C ARG A 130 4.67 -26.51 1.68
N LYS A 131 3.57 -25.88 1.30
CA LYS A 131 2.98 -25.98 -0.03
C LYS A 131 3.41 -24.83 -0.96
N LEU A 132 3.75 -23.68 -0.40
CA LEU A 132 4.04 -22.46 -1.16
C LEU A 132 5.39 -21.86 -0.70
N PRO A 133 6.35 -21.57 -1.62
CA PRO A 133 7.59 -20.87 -1.30
C PRO A 133 7.36 -19.35 -1.22
N GLY A 134 6.50 -18.91 -0.27
CA GLY A 134 5.98 -17.56 -0.19
C GLY A 134 6.76 -16.66 0.75
N ILE A 135 6.92 -15.39 0.36
CA ILE A 135 7.46 -14.29 1.14
C ILE A 135 6.45 -13.16 1.09
N VAL A 136 6.22 -12.49 2.22
CA VAL A 136 5.31 -11.35 2.31
C VAL A 136 6.11 -10.06 2.43
N VAL A 137 5.79 -9.06 1.62
CA VAL A 137 6.28 -7.69 1.80
C VAL A 137 5.14 -6.77 2.20
N ASN A 138 5.38 -5.92 3.18
CA ASN A 138 4.38 -5.04 3.78
C ASN A 138 4.79 -3.58 3.59
N PRO A 139 4.54 -2.97 2.41
CA PRO A 139 4.83 -1.56 2.19
C PRO A 139 4.00 -0.67 3.11
N THR A 140 4.60 0.43 3.55
CA THR A 140 3.91 1.50 4.25
C THR A 140 3.29 2.48 3.25
N PHE A 141 3.17 3.77 3.56
CA PHE A 141 2.55 4.74 2.66
C PHE A 141 3.54 5.18 1.59
N MET A 142 3.41 4.59 0.39
CA MET A 142 4.31 4.82 -0.73
C MET A 142 4.13 6.19 -1.35
N ILE A 143 5.23 6.90 -1.62
CA ILE A 143 5.26 8.17 -2.35
C ILE A 143 6.34 8.11 -3.42
N GLY A 144 6.09 8.75 -4.57
CA GLY A 144 7.06 8.86 -5.65
C GLY A 144 6.40 9.12 -7.00
N PRO A 145 7.19 9.09 -8.08
CA PRO A 145 6.69 9.23 -9.44
C PRO A 145 5.84 8.03 -9.88
N ASN A 146 5.15 8.17 -11.01
CA ASN A 146 4.31 7.14 -11.66
C ASN A 146 3.02 6.77 -10.91
N ASP A 147 2.47 7.64 -10.05
CA ASP A 147 1.14 7.47 -9.46
C ASP A 147 0.06 7.94 -10.46
N VAL A 148 -0.11 7.18 -11.56
CA VAL A 148 -0.96 7.49 -12.72
C VAL A 148 -2.44 7.68 -12.34
N LYS A 149 -2.91 6.95 -11.34
CA LYS A 149 -4.22 7.17 -10.70
C LYS A 149 -3.96 7.55 -9.25
N PRO A 150 -3.75 8.86 -8.98
CA PRO A 150 -3.24 9.27 -7.69
C PRO A 150 -4.01 8.64 -6.53
N SER A 151 -3.31 7.80 -5.77
CA SER A 151 -3.80 7.19 -4.53
C SER A 151 -3.13 7.84 -3.32
N SER A 152 -1.91 7.48 -3.01
CA SER A 152 -1.10 8.15 -1.98
C SER A 152 -0.69 9.56 -2.40
N GLY A 153 -0.44 9.79 -3.67
CA GLY A 153 -0.17 11.11 -4.26
C GLY A 153 -1.30 12.13 -4.09
N GLN A 154 -2.54 11.69 -3.84
CA GLN A 154 -3.65 12.58 -3.48
C GLN A 154 -3.29 13.47 -2.27
N LEU A 155 -2.48 12.99 -1.35
CA LEU A 155 -2.03 13.78 -0.20
C LEU A 155 -1.14 14.96 -0.63
N ILE A 156 -0.28 14.75 -1.62
CA ILE A 156 0.56 15.80 -2.23
C ILE A 156 -0.33 16.79 -2.98
N LEU A 157 -1.21 16.31 -3.88
CA LEU A 157 -2.10 17.17 -4.66
C LEU A 157 -3.01 18.01 -3.76
N TYR A 158 -3.59 17.43 -2.71
CA TYR A 158 -4.35 18.14 -1.71
C TYR A 158 -3.52 19.26 -1.06
N GLY A 159 -2.29 18.94 -0.68
CA GLY A 159 -1.37 19.92 -0.09
C GLY A 159 -0.99 21.07 -1.04
N LEU A 160 -1.07 20.90 -2.37
CA LEU A 160 -0.72 21.95 -3.34
C LEU A 160 -1.88 22.87 -3.69
N GLN A 161 -3.11 22.37 -3.64
CA GLN A 161 -4.30 23.05 -4.16
C GLN A 161 -4.88 24.11 -3.21
N HIS A 162 -4.60 24.01 -1.89
CA HIS A 162 -5.28 24.82 -0.89
C HIS A 162 -4.36 25.86 -0.23
N ARG A 163 -4.79 27.12 -0.19
CA ARG A 163 -4.09 28.18 0.59
C ARG A 163 -4.28 28.01 2.10
N LEU A 164 -5.44 27.54 2.51
CA LEU A 164 -5.74 27.15 3.88
C LEU A 164 -5.79 25.62 3.93
N LEU A 165 -4.76 25.01 4.52
CA LEU A 165 -4.56 23.58 4.55
C LEU A 165 -4.96 23.02 5.91
N PHE A 166 -6.08 22.31 5.93
CA PHE A 166 -6.49 21.55 7.11
C PHE A 166 -5.80 20.19 7.13
N TYR A 167 -5.23 19.79 8.26
CA TYR A 167 -4.56 18.51 8.37
C TYR A 167 -4.96 17.74 9.63
N PRO A 168 -5.02 16.38 9.54
CA PRO A 168 -5.43 15.53 10.65
C PRO A 168 -4.34 15.41 11.73
N PRO A 169 -4.73 14.95 12.95
CA PRO A 169 -3.81 14.90 14.08
C PRO A 169 -2.80 13.76 14.06
N GLY A 170 -3.07 12.67 13.32
CA GLY A 170 -2.24 11.47 13.28
C GLY A 170 -1.00 11.61 12.40
N GLY A 171 -0.44 10.46 12.03
CA GLY A 171 0.74 10.37 11.18
C GLY A 171 0.83 9.05 10.42
N LYS A 172 1.81 8.97 9.54
CA LYS A 172 2.10 7.77 8.75
C LYS A 172 3.60 7.52 8.67
N ASN A 173 3.94 6.29 8.37
CA ASN A 173 5.24 5.97 7.83
C ASN A 173 5.20 6.17 6.31
N PHE A 174 6.10 6.98 5.79
CA PHE A 174 6.22 7.29 4.36
C PHE A 174 7.45 6.60 3.78
N VAL A 175 7.31 5.95 2.63
CA VAL A 175 8.39 5.26 1.94
C VAL A 175 8.44 5.66 0.47
N HIS A 176 9.64 5.76 -0.10
CA HIS A 176 9.83 6.02 -1.53
C HIS A 176 9.44 4.77 -2.33
N ILE A 177 8.64 4.94 -3.40
CA ILE A 177 8.20 3.82 -4.25
C ILE A 177 9.37 3.00 -4.82
N ARG A 178 10.49 3.65 -5.16
CA ARG A 178 11.72 2.96 -5.63
C ARG A 178 12.25 1.99 -4.58
N ASP A 179 12.24 2.39 -3.29
CA ASP A 179 12.74 1.55 -2.21
C ASP A 179 11.82 0.33 -2.00
N VAL A 180 10.51 0.50 -2.24
CA VAL A 180 9.56 -0.62 -2.22
C VAL A 180 9.84 -1.60 -3.37
N CYS A 181 10.05 -1.09 -4.59
CA CYS A 181 10.43 -1.94 -5.72
C CYS A 181 11.76 -2.68 -5.46
N GLN A 182 12.77 -1.98 -4.93
CA GLN A 182 14.02 -2.59 -4.49
C GLN A 182 13.78 -3.65 -3.41
N GLY A 183 12.91 -3.37 -2.45
CA GLY A 183 12.53 -4.30 -1.39
C GLY A 183 11.92 -5.59 -1.92
N ILE A 184 11.07 -5.50 -2.94
CA ILE A 184 10.51 -6.67 -3.63
C ILE A 184 11.62 -7.48 -4.32
N ILE A 185 12.52 -6.83 -5.06
CA ILE A 185 13.64 -7.49 -5.72
C ILE A 185 14.56 -8.15 -4.69
N ARG A 186 14.90 -7.44 -3.61
CA ARG A 186 15.74 -8.00 -2.54
C ARG A 186 15.05 -9.13 -1.79
N ALA A 187 13.72 -9.11 -1.67
CA ALA A 187 12.98 -10.23 -1.10
C ALA A 187 13.08 -11.48 -1.98
N ILE A 188 13.11 -11.34 -3.31
CA ILE A 188 13.38 -12.46 -4.22
C ILE A 188 14.78 -13.04 -3.99
N GLU A 189 15.80 -12.18 -3.87
CA GLU A 189 17.20 -12.59 -3.77
C GLU A 189 17.56 -13.14 -2.38
N ARG A 190 17.05 -12.55 -1.30
CA ARG A 190 17.53 -12.69 0.08
C ARG A 190 16.46 -13.04 1.10
N GLY A 191 15.19 -12.85 0.75
CA GLY A 191 14.07 -13.07 1.65
C GLY A 191 13.94 -14.55 2.03
N ARG A 192 13.53 -14.79 3.27
CA ARG A 192 13.27 -16.15 3.78
C ARG A 192 11.81 -16.50 3.55
N THR A 193 11.57 -17.69 3.05
CA THR A 193 10.23 -18.26 2.93
C THR A 193 9.53 -18.24 4.29
N GLY A 194 8.30 -17.74 4.34
CA GLY A 194 7.49 -17.60 5.54
C GLY A 194 7.66 -16.26 6.28
N ASP A 195 8.65 -15.47 5.92
CA ASP A 195 8.86 -14.18 6.56
C ASP A 195 7.98 -13.07 5.97
N CYS A 196 7.62 -12.13 6.87
CA CYS A 196 7.08 -10.82 6.52
C CYS A 196 8.20 -9.78 6.62
N TYR A 197 8.21 -8.82 5.69
CA TYR A 197 9.16 -7.71 5.67
C TYR A 197 8.42 -6.38 5.54
N LEU A 198 8.42 -5.56 6.58
CA LEU A 198 7.97 -4.18 6.51
C LEU A 198 8.94 -3.36 5.64
N LEU A 199 8.39 -2.75 4.59
CA LEU A 199 9.10 -1.80 3.76
C LEU A 199 8.71 -0.39 4.24
N ALA A 200 9.45 0.10 5.25
CA ALA A 200 9.09 1.26 6.05
C ALA A 200 10.22 2.31 6.05
N GLY A 201 9.92 3.50 5.55
CA GLY A 201 10.84 4.63 5.52
C GLY A 201 10.74 5.52 6.77
N GLN A 202 10.29 6.78 6.62
CA GLN A 202 10.26 7.77 7.70
C GLN A 202 8.88 7.92 8.34
N ASN A 203 8.85 7.98 9.67
CA ASN A 203 7.65 8.27 10.46
C ASN A 203 7.44 9.77 10.60
N LEU A 204 6.40 10.31 9.96
CA LEU A 204 6.03 11.72 10.01
C LEU A 204 4.56 11.89 10.42
N SER A 205 4.27 12.83 11.31
CA SER A 205 2.92 13.34 11.46
C SER A 205 2.46 14.04 10.17
N TYR A 206 1.16 14.14 9.95
CA TYR A 206 0.65 14.90 8.79
C TYR A 206 1.13 16.35 8.81
N GLY A 207 1.26 16.96 10.00
CA GLY A 207 1.82 18.31 10.12
C GLY A 207 3.28 18.41 9.69
N GLU A 208 4.12 17.43 10.04
CA GLU A 208 5.52 17.37 9.57
C GLU A 208 5.59 17.15 8.05
N PHE A 209 4.78 16.22 7.52
CA PHE A 209 4.69 15.97 6.08
C PHE A 209 4.31 17.22 5.28
N PHE A 210 3.26 17.94 5.69
CA PHE A 210 2.83 19.15 4.98
C PHE A 210 3.80 20.33 5.15
N ARG A 211 4.51 20.46 6.26
CA ARG A 211 5.61 21.44 6.38
C ARG A 211 6.75 21.12 5.40
N LEU A 212 7.06 19.83 5.24
CA LEU A 212 8.06 19.37 4.30
C LEU A 212 7.64 19.65 2.85
N LEU A 213 6.40 19.27 2.49
CA LEU A 213 5.82 19.56 1.17
C LEU A 213 5.82 21.06 0.85
N LYS A 214 5.42 21.90 1.82
CA LYS A 214 5.45 23.36 1.70
C LYS A 214 6.87 23.89 1.41
N ARG A 215 7.88 23.38 2.12
CA ARG A 215 9.29 23.75 1.91
C ARG A 215 9.78 23.38 0.51
N ILE A 216 9.46 22.17 0.03
CA ILE A 216 9.91 21.66 -1.28
C ILE A 216 9.19 22.37 -2.43
N SER A 217 7.87 22.54 -2.30
CA SER A 217 7.04 23.15 -3.37
C SER A 217 7.13 24.68 -3.43
N GLY A 218 7.70 25.35 -2.41
CA GLY A 218 7.72 26.81 -2.31
C GLY A 218 6.35 27.46 -2.05
N LYS A 219 5.28 26.68 -1.86
CA LYS A 219 3.92 27.21 -1.65
C LYS A 219 3.79 27.86 -0.28
N ARG A 220 3.09 29.00 -0.22
CA ARG A 220 2.77 29.72 1.02
C ARG A 220 1.37 29.36 1.49
N GLN A 221 1.26 28.48 2.46
CA GLN A 221 -0.02 27.98 2.97
C GLN A 221 -0.13 28.24 4.48
N LEU A 222 -1.36 28.56 4.92
CA LEU A 222 -1.72 28.52 6.34
C LEU A 222 -2.14 27.10 6.70
N MET A 223 -1.52 26.52 7.70
CA MET A 223 -1.75 25.14 8.13
C MET A 223 -2.54 25.11 9.43
N VAL A 224 -3.70 24.47 9.42
CA VAL A 224 -4.60 24.35 10.57
C VAL A 224 -4.79 22.88 10.94
N LYS A 225 -4.44 22.51 12.16
CA LYS A 225 -4.65 21.16 12.68
C LYS A 225 -6.13 20.96 13.04
N ILE A 226 -6.75 19.91 12.50
CA ILE A 226 -8.11 19.52 12.88
C ILE A 226 -8.05 18.73 14.19
N PRO A 227 -8.84 19.08 15.23
CA PRO A 227 -8.94 18.27 16.42
C PRO A 227 -9.52 16.88 16.13
N ALA A 228 -9.00 15.85 16.82
CA ALA A 228 -9.42 14.45 16.56
C ALA A 228 -10.95 14.25 16.73
N PHE A 229 -11.58 14.90 17.73
CA PHE A 229 -13.00 14.76 17.97
C PHE A 229 -13.85 15.33 16.82
N VAL A 230 -13.41 16.45 16.21
CA VAL A 230 -14.10 17.05 15.04
C VAL A 230 -14.02 16.10 13.85
N LEU A 231 -12.84 15.55 13.59
CA LEU A 231 -12.64 14.62 12.47
C LEU A 231 -13.44 13.33 12.66
N LYS A 232 -13.47 12.78 13.88
CA LYS A 232 -14.27 11.59 14.19
C LYS A 232 -15.77 11.84 14.04
N ALA A 233 -16.27 12.98 14.54
CA ALA A 233 -17.67 13.36 14.37
C ALA A 233 -18.04 13.51 12.89
N ALA A 234 -17.21 14.19 12.09
CA ALA A 234 -17.39 14.30 10.64
C ALA A 234 -17.38 12.93 9.94
N GLY A 235 -16.53 12.01 10.38
CA GLY A 235 -16.49 10.64 9.87
C GLY A 235 -17.75 9.83 10.16
N ILE A 236 -18.34 10.00 11.35
CA ILE A 236 -19.64 9.37 11.71
C ILE A 236 -20.75 9.92 10.80
N ILE A 237 -20.84 11.24 10.66
CA ILE A 237 -21.82 11.89 9.77
C ILE A 237 -21.64 11.41 8.32
N GLY A 238 -20.41 11.36 7.85
CA GLY A 238 -20.09 10.86 6.50
C GLY A 238 -20.51 9.40 6.28
N SER A 239 -20.42 8.56 7.31
CA SER A 239 -20.89 7.17 7.23
C SER A 239 -22.41 7.07 7.10
N LEU A 240 -23.17 8.01 7.68
CA LEU A 240 -24.63 8.07 7.54
C LEU A 240 -25.06 8.54 6.14
N ALA A 241 -24.20 9.28 5.43
CA ALA A 241 -24.44 9.72 4.06
C ALA A 241 -24.24 8.60 3.00
N GLY A 242 -23.86 7.41 3.41
CA GLY A 242 -23.72 6.23 2.56
C GLY A 242 -22.27 5.86 2.23
N THR A 243 -22.10 4.71 1.56
CA THR A 243 -20.80 4.09 1.28
C THR A 243 -19.90 4.89 0.33
N GLY A 244 -20.46 5.85 -0.40
CA GLY A 244 -19.71 6.73 -1.34
C GLY A 244 -18.97 7.89 -0.69
N SER A 245 -19.17 8.15 0.62
CA SER A 245 -18.50 9.24 1.31
C SER A 245 -17.00 8.97 1.48
N LYS A 246 -16.18 9.89 0.97
CA LYS A 246 -14.70 9.84 1.14
C LYS A 246 -14.27 10.00 2.60
N LEU A 247 -15.03 10.76 3.38
CA LEU A 247 -14.82 10.94 4.81
C LEU A 247 -15.87 10.12 5.57
N ASN A 248 -15.60 8.85 5.77
CA ASN A 248 -16.38 7.94 6.61
C ASN A 248 -15.64 7.65 7.93
N TYR A 249 -16.28 6.86 8.81
CA TYR A 249 -15.70 6.50 10.10
C TYR A 249 -14.29 5.85 9.96
N SER A 250 -14.14 4.90 9.04
CA SER A 250 -12.87 4.21 8.79
C SER A 250 -11.75 5.20 8.42
N THR A 251 -12.03 6.08 7.45
CA THR A 251 -11.08 7.11 7.02
C THR A 251 -10.73 8.07 8.16
N ALA A 252 -11.73 8.57 8.88
CA ALA A 252 -11.52 9.48 10.01
C ALA A 252 -10.71 8.82 11.14
N TYR A 253 -11.01 7.56 11.43
CA TYR A 253 -10.26 6.76 12.40
C TYR A 253 -8.79 6.65 12.01
N MET A 254 -8.50 6.20 10.78
CA MET A 254 -7.14 6.04 10.26
C MET A 254 -6.35 7.37 10.19
N LEU A 255 -7.01 8.49 9.92
CA LEU A 255 -6.39 9.82 9.91
C LEU A 255 -6.03 10.32 11.32
N CYS A 256 -6.65 9.77 12.37
CA CYS A 256 -6.34 10.12 13.75
C CYS A 256 -5.25 9.23 14.37
N LEU A 257 -4.87 8.12 13.72
CA LEU A 257 -3.88 7.20 14.27
C LEU A 257 -2.45 7.65 14.00
N ASP A 258 -1.58 7.36 14.94
CA ASP A 258 -0.14 7.25 14.75
C ASP A 258 0.16 5.92 14.07
N ASN A 259 0.33 5.95 12.75
CA ASN A 259 0.52 4.77 11.93
C ASN A 259 1.99 4.63 11.57
N TYR A 260 2.83 4.37 12.60
CA TYR A 260 4.28 4.37 12.53
C TYR A 260 4.86 2.96 12.57
N TYR A 261 5.89 2.75 11.76
CA TYR A 261 6.54 1.45 11.57
C TYR A 261 8.05 1.58 11.49
N THR A 262 8.76 0.46 11.63
CA THR A 262 10.21 0.38 11.43
C THR A 262 10.56 -0.65 10.37
N GLY A 263 11.49 -0.29 9.46
CA GLY A 263 12.06 -1.17 8.44
C GLY A 263 13.34 -1.88 8.86
N LYS A 264 13.68 -1.94 10.15
CA LYS A 264 14.95 -2.51 10.63
C LYS A 264 15.19 -3.95 10.18
N LYS A 265 14.14 -4.78 10.06
CA LYS A 265 14.29 -6.16 9.57
C LYS A 265 14.68 -6.17 8.09
N SER A 266 13.98 -5.42 7.26
CA SER A 266 14.29 -5.30 5.82
C SER A 266 15.64 -4.62 5.56
N GLU A 267 16.05 -3.63 6.36
CA GLU A 267 17.41 -3.07 6.29
C GLU A 267 18.48 -4.11 6.57
N ARG A 268 18.30 -4.91 7.63
CA ARG A 268 19.29 -5.92 8.04
C ARG A 268 19.33 -7.13 7.10
N GLU A 269 18.17 -7.70 6.76
CA GLU A 269 18.08 -9.00 6.09
C GLU A 269 18.01 -8.87 4.57
N LEU A 270 17.31 -7.84 4.05
CA LEU A 270 17.25 -7.54 2.63
C LEU A 270 18.34 -6.55 2.18
N GLN A 271 19.11 -5.99 3.13
CA GLN A 271 20.13 -4.97 2.87
C GLN A 271 19.59 -3.73 2.15
N LEU A 272 18.38 -3.30 2.55
CA LEU A 272 17.78 -2.08 2.03
C LEU A 272 18.37 -0.84 2.69
N ARG A 273 18.35 0.25 1.91
CA ARG A 273 18.60 1.61 2.40
C ARG A 273 17.42 2.47 1.99
N TYR A 274 16.81 3.14 2.94
CA TYR A 274 15.64 3.96 2.65
C TYR A 274 16.03 5.38 2.28
N THR A 275 15.45 5.83 1.18
CA THR A 275 15.62 7.19 0.65
C THR A 275 14.84 8.18 1.54
N PRO A 276 15.40 9.37 1.83
CA PRO A 276 14.67 10.41 2.54
C PRO A 276 13.34 10.77 1.86
N VAL A 277 12.29 11.01 2.67
CA VAL A 277 10.94 11.34 2.16
C VAL A 277 10.94 12.61 1.30
N GLU A 278 11.86 13.53 1.56
CA GLU A 278 12.09 14.72 0.73
C GLU A 278 12.29 14.37 -0.74
N ALA A 279 13.12 13.39 -1.04
CA ALA A 279 13.38 12.95 -2.41
C ALA A 279 12.13 12.29 -3.02
N ALA A 280 11.36 11.54 -2.23
CA ALA A 280 10.10 10.94 -2.68
C ALA A 280 9.06 12.00 -3.05
N ILE A 281 8.93 13.06 -2.22
CA ILE A 281 8.04 14.20 -2.47
C ILE A 281 8.50 14.96 -3.71
N SER A 282 9.80 15.28 -3.84
CA SER A 282 10.34 15.99 -5.00
C SER A 282 10.06 15.23 -6.29
N GLY A 283 10.42 13.94 -6.35
CA GLY A 283 10.17 13.13 -7.53
C GLY A 283 8.69 12.98 -7.89
N ALA A 284 7.80 12.92 -6.89
CA ALA A 284 6.36 12.93 -7.12
C ALA A 284 5.87 14.28 -7.69
N LEU A 285 6.38 15.40 -7.15
CA LEU A 285 6.02 16.75 -7.62
C LEU A 285 6.44 16.96 -9.08
N ASP A 286 7.68 16.59 -9.42
CA ASP A 286 8.21 16.72 -10.79
C ASP A 286 7.34 15.89 -11.75
N TRP A 287 7.06 14.65 -11.39
CA TRP A 287 6.24 13.78 -12.21
C TRP A 287 4.80 14.29 -12.39
N PHE A 288 4.14 14.75 -11.32
CA PHE A 288 2.78 15.32 -11.39
C PHE A 288 2.75 16.57 -12.26
N LYS A 289 3.78 17.42 -12.21
CA LYS A 289 3.91 18.61 -13.03
C LYS A 289 4.09 18.25 -14.51
N GLU A 290 5.00 17.33 -14.83
CA GLU A 290 5.26 16.85 -16.18
C GLU A 290 4.03 16.20 -16.83
N ASN A 291 3.15 15.59 -16.01
CA ASN A 291 1.94 14.92 -16.47
C ASN A 291 0.66 15.78 -16.31
N ASN A 292 0.78 17.09 -16.05
CA ASN A 292 -0.32 18.06 -15.98
C ASN A 292 -1.40 17.76 -14.93
N TYR A 293 -1.00 17.29 -13.73
CA TYR A 293 -1.94 17.10 -12.62
C TYR A 293 -2.25 18.40 -11.87
N PHE A 294 -1.45 19.45 -12.01
CA PHE A 294 -1.65 20.79 -11.43
C PHE A 294 -0.87 21.86 -12.18
#